data_5309018d2a43b1e27a2ec62ba32d5732
#
_entry.id   5309018d2a43b1e27a2ec62ba32d5732
#
_cell.length_a   1.000
_cell.length_b   1.000
_cell.length_c   1.000
_cell.angle_alpha   90.00
_cell.angle_beta   90.00
_cell.angle_gamma   90.00
#
_symmetry.space_group_name_H-M   'P 1'
#
loop_
_entity.id
_entity.type
_entity.pdbx_description
1 polymer ?
#
loop_
_entity_poly.entity_id
_entity_poly.type
_entity_poly.pdbx_seq_one_letter_code
_entity_poly.pdbx_strand_id
1 'polypeptide(L)'
;MKPDQQVLGSIPRFNPIHKILGMMLALPLILVSQGVPAAAGDLDPDRVKRGKYVVNSAGCHDCHTPWIMKDDGPGPDMSRMLSGHPESLVMPPPPKVEAPWVWIGAGSNTAFAGPWGISFTKNLTPDPTGLGSWTEEDFINAIRLGKSKGNGRPIMPPMPWRVYRNLSDDDLKAVFAYLRSIPPIKNTPPSYQAPAAP
;
A
#
# COMPACT_ATOMS: atom_id res chain seq x y z
N MET A 1 -42.35 59.64 30.47
CA MET A 1 -42.28 59.65 31.93
C MET A 1 -40.88 59.22 32.34
N LYS A 2 -40.15 60.12 32.91
CA LYS A 2 -38.87 59.98 33.61
C LYS A 2 -39.12 59.43 35.02
N PRO A 3 -38.09 59.29 35.86
CA PRO A 3 -36.89 58.42 35.95
C PRO A 3 -36.90 57.76 37.35
N ASP A 4 -35.79 57.00 37.65
CA ASP A 4 -35.06 57.11 38.95
C ASP A 4 -33.88 56.15 38.91
N GLN A 5 -32.74 56.70 39.06
CA GLN A 5 -31.81 57.06 40.12
C GLN A 5 -31.29 55.89 40.97
N GLN A 6 -30.00 55.66 40.76
CA GLN A 6 -28.90 55.47 41.70
C GLN A 6 -29.07 54.59 42.93
N VAL A 7 -28.09 53.66 43.11
CA VAL A 7 -27.29 53.60 44.36
C VAL A 7 -25.91 53.05 44.06
N LEU A 8 -24.91 53.88 44.42
CA LEU A 8 -23.49 53.55 44.55
C LEU A 8 -23.28 52.60 45.74
N GLY A 9 -22.50 51.55 45.55
CA GLY A 9 -22.05 50.62 46.57
C GLY A 9 -20.54 50.34 46.44
N SER A 10 -19.80 50.98 47.27
CA SER A 10 -18.41 50.84 47.77
C SER A 10 -17.56 49.68 47.32
N ILE A 11 -16.34 50.05 46.86
CA ILE A 11 -15.21 49.19 46.54
C ILE A 11 -14.50 48.76 47.85
N PRO A 12 -14.21 47.47 48.07
CA PRO A 12 -13.25 47.08 49.09
C PRO A 12 -11.84 47.06 48.52
N ARG A 13 -10.91 47.72 49.23
CA ARG A 13 -9.47 47.73 49.02
C ARG A 13 -8.89 46.34 49.25
N PHE A 14 -8.23 45.75 48.25
CA PHE A 14 -7.41 44.59 48.42
C PHE A 14 -5.99 44.95 48.81
N ASN A 15 -5.50 44.33 49.87
CA ASN A 15 -4.14 44.39 50.37
C ASN A 15 -3.31 43.26 49.73
N PRO A 16 -2.04 43.50 49.37
CA PRO A 16 -1.23 42.49 48.69
C PRO A 16 -0.49 41.62 49.68
N ILE A 17 0.02 40.50 49.22
CA ILE A 17 1.02 39.58 49.74
C ILE A 17 0.46 38.20 50.05
N HIS A 18 0.39 37.35 49.00
CA HIS A 18 0.67 35.93 49.19
C HIS A 18 1.70 35.52 48.15
N LYS A 19 2.90 35.19 48.64
CA LYS A 19 3.93 34.50 47.86
C LYS A 19 3.43 33.10 47.54
N ILE A 20 3.01 32.88 46.30
CA ILE A 20 2.77 31.53 45.77
C ILE A 20 4.09 31.03 45.20
N LEU A 21 4.69 30.12 45.94
CA LEU A 21 5.87 29.33 45.55
C LEU A 21 5.46 28.46 44.36
N GLY A 22 5.81 28.86 43.14
CA GLY A 22 5.54 28.12 41.92
C GLY A 22 6.35 26.84 41.84
N MET A 23 5.72 25.73 42.11
CA MET A 23 6.28 24.40 41.86
C MET A 23 6.19 24.15 40.35
N MET A 24 7.29 24.35 39.63
CA MET A 24 7.44 23.95 38.22
C MET A 24 7.41 22.43 38.16
N LEU A 25 6.27 21.89 37.76
CA LEU A 25 6.18 20.51 37.28
C LEU A 25 6.85 20.46 35.91
N ALA A 26 8.08 19.94 35.87
CA ALA A 26 8.73 19.55 34.62
C ALA A 26 8.00 18.35 34.04
N LEU A 27 7.14 18.57 33.03
CA LEU A 27 6.64 17.48 32.19
C LEU A 27 7.82 16.90 31.41
N PRO A 28 8.04 15.57 31.43
CA PRO A 28 9.02 14.95 30.55
C PRO A 28 8.52 15.08 29.10
N LEU A 29 9.30 15.76 28.27
CA LEU A 29 9.11 15.81 26.83
C LEU A 29 9.39 14.40 26.28
N ILE A 30 8.34 13.59 26.07
CA ILE A 30 8.47 12.31 25.37
C ILE A 30 8.74 12.64 23.91
N LEU A 31 10.00 12.60 23.50
CA LEU A 31 10.40 12.56 22.10
C LEU A 31 9.85 11.27 21.51
N VAL A 32 8.67 11.35 20.89
CA VAL A 32 8.20 10.31 19.97
C VAL A 32 9.12 10.39 18.76
N SER A 33 10.10 9.50 18.72
CA SER A 33 10.90 9.24 17.53
C SER A 33 9.95 8.79 16.43
N GLN A 34 9.53 9.72 15.58
CA GLN A 34 8.85 9.37 14.32
C GLN A 34 9.91 8.70 13.46
N GLY A 35 9.80 7.38 13.31
CA GLY A 35 10.63 6.61 12.40
C GLY A 35 10.53 7.25 11.02
N VAL A 36 11.58 7.94 10.61
CA VAL A 36 11.75 8.44 9.24
C VAL A 36 11.71 7.20 8.34
N PRO A 37 10.79 7.11 7.36
CA PRO A 37 10.86 6.03 6.39
C PRO A 37 12.25 6.07 5.75
N ALA A 38 12.93 4.92 5.71
CA ALA A 38 14.27 4.80 5.13
C ALA A 38 14.23 5.45 3.74
N ALA A 39 14.98 6.54 3.60
CA ALA A 39 15.11 7.26 2.35
C ALA A 39 15.66 6.30 1.28
N ALA A 40 15.22 6.46 0.02
CA ALA A 40 15.69 5.72 -1.15
C ALA A 40 17.21 5.83 -1.41
N GLY A 41 17.97 6.44 -0.50
CA GLY A 41 19.37 6.79 -0.66
C GLY A 41 20.41 5.70 -0.37
N ASP A 42 19.99 4.50 0.06
CA ASP A 42 20.94 3.45 0.49
C ASP A 42 20.76 2.10 -0.23
N LEU A 43 20.15 2.13 -1.43
CA LEU A 43 19.96 0.92 -2.22
C LEU A 43 21.18 0.72 -3.13
N ASP A 44 21.82 -0.43 -3.04
CA ASP A 44 22.92 -0.87 -3.93
C ASP A 44 22.45 -0.79 -5.40
N PRO A 45 23.07 0.05 -6.26
CA PRO A 45 22.68 0.23 -7.65
C PRO A 45 22.73 -1.04 -8.49
N ASP A 46 23.67 -1.93 -8.23
CA ASP A 46 23.80 -3.20 -8.96
C ASP A 46 22.67 -4.15 -8.58
N ARG A 47 22.29 -4.17 -7.31
CA ARG A 47 21.11 -4.91 -6.84
C ARG A 47 19.82 -4.37 -7.47
N VAL A 48 19.63 -3.05 -7.51
CA VAL A 48 18.48 -2.41 -8.17
C VAL A 48 18.44 -2.76 -9.67
N LYS A 49 19.58 -2.69 -10.36
CA LYS A 49 19.69 -3.06 -11.77
C LYS A 49 19.33 -4.53 -12.02
N ARG A 50 19.83 -5.44 -11.16
CA ARG A 50 19.47 -6.86 -11.21
C ARG A 50 17.97 -7.06 -10.98
N GLY A 51 17.40 -6.40 -9.97
CA GLY A 51 15.97 -6.46 -9.67
C GLY A 51 15.10 -5.99 -10.82
N LYS A 52 15.48 -4.88 -11.48
CA LYS A 52 14.81 -4.38 -12.69
C LYS A 52 14.79 -5.43 -13.79
N TYR A 53 15.94 -6.10 -14.02
CA TYR A 53 16.01 -7.17 -15.01
C TYR A 53 15.06 -8.31 -14.67
N VAL A 54 15.06 -8.78 -13.43
CA VAL A 54 14.18 -9.89 -13.00
C VAL A 54 12.71 -9.49 -13.11
N VAL A 55 12.31 -8.31 -12.64
CA VAL A 55 10.93 -7.82 -12.73
C VAL A 55 10.43 -7.78 -14.17
N ASN A 56 11.26 -7.30 -15.10
CA ASN A 56 10.89 -7.21 -16.51
C ASN A 56 10.85 -8.59 -17.18
N SER A 57 11.82 -9.47 -16.91
CA SER A 57 11.89 -10.80 -17.53
C SER A 57 10.88 -11.80 -16.95
N ALA A 58 10.49 -11.62 -15.70
CA ALA A 58 9.49 -12.44 -15.03
C ALA A 58 8.03 -11.98 -15.28
N GLY A 59 7.80 -10.97 -16.10
CA GLY A 59 6.46 -10.52 -16.47
C GLY A 59 5.66 -9.87 -15.35
N CYS A 60 6.29 -9.25 -14.34
CA CYS A 60 5.56 -8.62 -13.25
C CYS A 60 4.65 -7.49 -13.72
N HIS A 61 5.06 -6.77 -14.78
CA HIS A 61 4.25 -5.72 -15.40
C HIS A 61 2.98 -6.23 -16.07
N ASP A 62 2.96 -7.48 -16.53
CA ASP A 62 1.81 -8.02 -17.24
C ASP A 62 0.54 -7.99 -16.39
N CYS A 63 0.67 -8.26 -15.09
CA CYS A 63 -0.46 -8.27 -14.16
C CYS A 63 -0.47 -7.09 -13.19
N HIS A 64 0.69 -6.54 -12.82
CA HIS A 64 0.76 -5.49 -11.79
C HIS A 64 0.79 -4.07 -12.34
N THR A 65 0.83 -3.90 -13.67
CA THR A 65 0.67 -2.60 -14.34
C THR A 65 -0.64 -2.63 -15.12
N PRO A 66 -1.59 -1.71 -14.89
CA PRO A 66 -2.85 -1.70 -15.64
C PRO A 66 -2.60 -1.56 -17.13
N TRP A 67 -3.31 -2.35 -17.94
CA TRP A 67 -3.24 -2.25 -19.39
C TRP A 67 -4.18 -1.19 -19.92
N ILE A 68 -3.75 -0.52 -20.97
CA ILE A 68 -4.52 0.42 -21.79
C ILE A 68 -4.36 0.04 -23.26
N MET A 69 -5.27 0.53 -24.10
CA MET A 69 -5.12 0.41 -25.56
C MET A 69 -4.05 1.40 -26.01
N LYS A 70 -3.09 0.91 -26.77
CA LYS A 70 -2.02 1.67 -27.43
C LYS A 70 -2.13 1.50 -28.95
N ASP A 71 -1.29 2.22 -29.71
CA ASP A 71 -1.29 2.16 -31.18
C ASP A 71 -0.94 0.75 -31.71
N ASP A 72 -0.15 0.00 -30.97
CA ASP A 72 0.30 -1.36 -31.29
C ASP A 72 -0.53 -2.47 -30.60
N GLY A 73 -1.61 -2.11 -29.92
CA GLY A 73 -2.50 -3.02 -29.20
C GLY A 73 -2.52 -2.81 -27.69
N PRO A 74 -3.21 -3.67 -26.94
CA PRO A 74 -3.28 -3.54 -25.49
C PRO A 74 -1.92 -3.81 -24.84
N GLY A 75 -1.56 -2.99 -23.87
CA GLY A 75 -0.29 -3.15 -23.15
C GLY A 75 -0.22 -2.33 -21.86
N PRO A 76 0.80 -2.58 -21.01
CA PRO A 76 0.92 -1.95 -19.71
C PRO A 76 1.11 -0.42 -19.82
N ASP A 77 0.34 0.32 -19.02
CA ASP A 77 0.49 1.76 -18.82
C ASP A 77 1.67 2.04 -17.87
N MET A 78 2.81 2.36 -18.44
CA MET A 78 4.02 2.59 -17.66
C MET A 78 3.98 3.85 -16.78
N SER A 79 3.04 4.77 -16.99
CA SER A 79 2.80 5.89 -16.07
C SER A 79 2.24 5.42 -14.71
N ARG A 80 1.67 4.21 -14.69
CA ARG A 80 1.12 3.54 -13.52
C ARG A 80 1.82 2.21 -13.24
N MET A 81 3.10 2.13 -13.56
CA MET A 81 3.88 0.92 -13.47
C MET A 81 3.78 0.29 -12.07
N LEU A 82 3.47 -1.00 -12.03
CA LEU A 82 3.42 -1.82 -10.81
C LEU A 82 2.45 -1.33 -9.72
N SER A 83 1.51 -0.45 -10.05
CA SER A 83 0.53 0.09 -9.09
C SER A 83 -0.64 -0.86 -8.80
N GLY A 84 -0.76 -1.97 -9.52
CA GLY A 84 -1.84 -2.95 -9.36
C GLY A 84 -3.16 -2.51 -9.98
N HIS A 85 -4.25 -3.18 -9.62
CA HIS A 85 -5.59 -2.85 -10.11
C HIS A 85 -6.00 -1.44 -9.69
N PRO A 86 -6.45 -0.58 -10.64
CA PRO A 86 -6.89 0.78 -10.32
C PRO A 86 -8.04 0.80 -9.31
N GLU A 87 -7.91 1.55 -8.21
CA GLU A 87 -8.97 1.68 -7.21
C GLU A 87 -10.25 2.30 -7.76
N SER A 88 -10.12 3.13 -8.81
CA SER A 88 -11.24 3.77 -9.51
C SER A 88 -11.95 2.85 -10.52
N LEU A 89 -11.36 1.70 -10.89
CA LEU A 89 -11.95 0.76 -11.85
C LEU A 89 -12.82 -0.26 -11.11
N VAL A 90 -14.10 0.03 -11.02
CA VAL A 90 -15.08 -0.89 -10.43
C VAL A 90 -15.41 -1.99 -11.45
N MET A 91 -15.14 -3.25 -11.08
CA MET A 91 -15.45 -4.39 -11.93
C MET A 91 -16.91 -4.79 -11.80
N PRO A 92 -17.63 -4.99 -12.93
CA PRO A 92 -18.95 -5.61 -12.89
C PRO A 92 -18.82 -7.09 -12.44
N PRO A 93 -19.93 -7.74 -12.06
CA PRO A 93 -19.94 -9.19 -11.85
C PRO A 93 -19.33 -9.90 -13.07
N PRO A 94 -18.42 -10.87 -12.87
CA PRO A 94 -17.80 -11.57 -13.97
C PRO A 94 -18.84 -12.44 -14.73
N PRO A 95 -18.69 -12.64 -16.05
CA PRO A 95 -19.50 -13.59 -16.77
C PRO A 95 -19.25 -15.01 -16.21
N LYS A 96 -20.23 -15.89 -16.38
CA LYS A 96 -20.08 -17.30 -16.00
C LYS A 96 -18.97 -17.93 -16.85
N VAL A 97 -18.02 -18.55 -16.18
CA VAL A 97 -16.93 -19.29 -16.84
C VAL A 97 -17.35 -20.75 -16.93
N GLU A 98 -17.45 -21.26 -18.15
CA GLU A 98 -17.84 -22.64 -18.42
C GLU A 98 -16.69 -23.46 -19.01
N ALA A 99 -16.71 -24.77 -18.74
CA ALA A 99 -15.70 -25.68 -19.28
C ALA A 99 -15.62 -25.60 -20.83
N PRO A 100 -14.40 -25.67 -21.41
CA PRO A 100 -13.13 -26.00 -20.77
C PRO A 100 -12.37 -24.79 -20.15
N TRP A 101 -12.96 -23.61 -20.13
CA TRP A 101 -12.38 -22.43 -19.55
C TRP A 101 -12.38 -22.54 -18.00
N VAL A 102 -11.28 -22.13 -17.35
CA VAL A 102 -11.15 -22.19 -15.89
C VAL A 102 -11.27 -20.80 -15.26
N TRP A 103 -10.79 -19.77 -15.94
CA TRP A 103 -10.81 -18.40 -15.46
C TRP A 103 -10.75 -17.40 -16.61
N ILE A 104 -11.10 -16.17 -16.32
CA ILE A 104 -11.04 -15.03 -17.23
C ILE A 104 -10.29 -13.87 -16.59
N GLY A 105 -9.70 -13.02 -17.43
CA GLY A 105 -9.05 -11.75 -17.03
C GLY A 105 -9.82 -10.55 -17.54
N ALA A 106 -9.76 -9.46 -16.78
CA ALA A 106 -10.24 -8.15 -17.23
C ALA A 106 -9.34 -7.58 -18.33
N GLY A 107 -9.87 -6.67 -19.17
CA GLY A 107 -9.09 -6.00 -20.22
C GLY A 107 -7.91 -5.16 -19.68
N SER A 108 -7.98 -4.73 -18.41
CA SER A 108 -6.85 -4.10 -17.71
C SER A 108 -5.74 -5.06 -17.29
N ASN A 109 -5.94 -6.36 -17.45
CA ASN A 109 -5.07 -7.46 -16.99
C ASN A 109 -4.69 -7.38 -15.50
N THR A 110 -5.57 -6.80 -14.67
CA THR A 110 -5.32 -6.58 -13.23
C THR A 110 -6.42 -7.14 -12.32
N ALA A 111 -7.50 -7.69 -12.90
CA ALA A 111 -8.56 -8.40 -12.19
C ALA A 111 -8.84 -9.74 -12.88
N PHE A 112 -9.03 -10.80 -12.09
CA PHE A 112 -9.18 -12.17 -12.59
C PHE A 112 -10.27 -12.90 -11.81
N ALA A 113 -11.18 -13.55 -12.55
CA ALA A 113 -12.28 -14.30 -11.96
C ALA A 113 -12.21 -15.79 -12.34
N GLY A 114 -12.45 -16.66 -11.37
CA GLY A 114 -12.41 -18.10 -11.53
C GLY A 114 -13.05 -18.82 -10.33
N PRO A 115 -12.82 -20.15 -10.18
CA PRO A 115 -13.39 -20.91 -9.07
C PRO A 115 -13.04 -20.39 -7.68
N TRP A 116 -11.99 -19.59 -7.59
CA TRP A 116 -11.58 -18.93 -6.33
C TRP A 116 -12.35 -17.63 -6.03
N GLY A 117 -13.21 -17.16 -6.91
CA GLY A 117 -13.83 -15.82 -6.82
C GLY A 117 -13.08 -14.79 -7.67
N ILE A 118 -13.00 -13.53 -7.20
CA ILE A 118 -12.32 -12.44 -7.92
C ILE A 118 -11.07 -12.02 -7.16
N SER A 119 -9.93 -12.06 -7.84
CA SER A 119 -8.65 -11.55 -7.35
C SER A 119 -8.27 -10.27 -8.07
N PHE A 120 -7.67 -9.34 -7.33
CA PHE A 120 -7.15 -8.07 -7.85
C PHE A 120 -5.65 -8.00 -7.57
N THR A 121 -4.88 -7.54 -8.56
CA THR A 121 -3.44 -7.40 -8.40
C THR A 121 -3.10 -6.27 -7.46
N LYS A 122 -2.08 -6.48 -6.63
CA LYS A 122 -1.69 -5.54 -5.58
C LYS A 122 -0.74 -4.49 -6.10
N ASN A 123 -0.75 -3.33 -5.44
CA ASN A 123 0.22 -2.28 -5.60
C ASN A 123 1.58 -2.76 -5.08
N LEU A 124 2.58 -2.82 -5.97
CA LEU A 124 3.96 -3.21 -5.66
C LEU A 124 4.90 -2.02 -5.52
N THR A 125 4.40 -0.79 -5.64
CA THR A 125 5.21 0.41 -5.45
C THR A 125 5.52 0.65 -3.96
N PRO A 126 6.54 1.46 -3.61
CA PRO A 126 6.88 1.76 -2.23
C PRO A 126 5.92 2.73 -1.53
N ASP A 127 4.74 2.97 -2.10
CA ASP A 127 3.68 3.74 -1.45
C ASP A 127 3.14 3.00 -0.20
N PRO A 128 2.67 3.70 0.84
CA PRO A 128 2.01 3.07 1.99
C PRO A 128 0.83 2.15 1.63
N THR A 129 0.14 2.40 0.51
CA THR A 129 -0.93 1.53 -0.01
C THR A 129 -0.40 0.27 -0.72
N GLY A 130 0.90 0.20 -0.98
CA GLY A 130 1.60 -0.91 -1.60
C GLY A 130 2.59 -1.60 -0.65
N LEU A 131 3.87 -1.60 -1.04
CA LEU A 131 4.95 -2.23 -0.27
C LEU A 131 5.64 -1.28 0.72
N GLY A 132 5.12 -0.06 0.94
CA GLY A 132 5.77 0.95 1.77
C GLY A 132 6.11 0.49 3.19
N SER A 133 5.26 -0.33 3.80
CA SER A 133 5.44 -0.89 5.14
C SER A 133 6.03 -2.30 5.17
N TRP A 134 6.46 -2.85 4.02
CA TRP A 134 7.00 -4.20 3.95
C TRP A 134 8.51 -4.18 4.18
N THR A 135 8.99 -5.18 4.88
CA THR A 135 10.41 -5.50 4.97
C THR A 135 10.83 -6.41 3.81
N GLU A 136 12.14 -6.53 3.57
CA GLU A 136 12.69 -7.49 2.61
C GLU A 136 12.27 -8.92 2.96
N GLU A 137 12.27 -9.25 4.25
CA GLU A 137 11.84 -10.56 4.74
C GLU A 137 10.35 -10.82 4.49
N ASP A 138 9.47 -9.82 4.73
CA ASP A 138 8.04 -9.90 4.40
C ASP A 138 7.83 -10.27 2.92
N PHE A 139 8.61 -9.64 2.02
CA PHE A 139 8.52 -9.88 0.58
C PHE A 139 9.01 -11.29 0.21
N ILE A 140 10.18 -11.69 0.69
CA ILE A 140 10.74 -13.02 0.44
C ILE A 140 9.78 -14.10 0.95
N ASN A 141 9.31 -13.97 2.18
CA ASN A 141 8.37 -14.93 2.78
C ASN A 141 7.03 -14.98 2.02
N ALA A 142 6.55 -13.84 1.49
CA ALA A 142 5.35 -13.84 0.67
C ALA A 142 5.52 -14.70 -0.59
N ILE A 143 6.64 -14.57 -1.26
CA ILE A 143 6.92 -15.36 -2.48
C ILE A 143 7.23 -16.83 -2.14
N ARG A 144 7.99 -17.12 -1.08
CA ARG A 144 8.35 -18.48 -0.67
C ARG A 144 7.15 -19.29 -0.22
N LEU A 145 6.25 -18.69 0.56
CA LEU A 145 5.14 -19.36 1.22
C LEU A 145 3.79 -19.17 0.52
N GLY A 146 3.71 -18.27 -0.45
CA GLY A 146 2.46 -17.95 -1.15
C GLY A 146 1.41 -17.30 -0.25
N LYS A 147 1.85 -16.53 0.73
CA LYS A 147 0.98 -15.82 1.68
C LYS A 147 1.44 -14.37 1.83
N SER A 148 0.51 -13.44 1.92
CA SER A 148 0.83 -12.03 2.18
C SER A 148 1.72 -11.91 3.42
N LYS A 149 2.89 -11.26 3.29
CA LYS A 149 3.92 -11.16 4.34
C LYS A 149 4.34 -12.52 4.96
N GLY A 150 4.14 -13.62 4.23
CA GLY A 150 4.48 -14.97 4.69
C GLY A 150 3.48 -15.61 5.66
N ASN A 151 2.63 -14.87 6.35
CA ASN A 151 1.71 -15.37 7.37
C ASN A 151 0.25 -14.92 7.19
N GLY A 152 -0.02 -14.01 6.27
CA GLY A 152 -1.34 -13.49 5.98
C GLY A 152 -2.17 -14.42 5.09
N ARG A 153 -3.18 -13.83 4.40
CA ARG A 153 -4.01 -14.60 3.48
C ARG A 153 -3.19 -15.20 2.32
N PRO A 154 -3.66 -16.32 1.73
CA PRO A 154 -3.03 -16.88 0.54
C PRO A 154 -2.96 -15.86 -0.62
N ILE A 155 -1.88 -15.94 -1.41
CA ILE A 155 -1.78 -15.25 -2.69
C ILE A 155 -2.69 -15.98 -3.68
N MET A 156 -3.63 -15.23 -4.26
CA MET A 156 -4.66 -15.81 -5.12
C MET A 156 -4.18 -16.02 -6.56
N PRO A 157 -4.76 -17.01 -7.28
CA PRO A 157 -4.54 -17.13 -8.70
C PRO A 157 -4.93 -15.83 -9.45
N PRO A 158 -4.32 -15.53 -10.61
CA PRO A 158 -3.36 -16.37 -11.33
C PRO A 158 -1.88 -16.10 -10.94
N MET A 159 -1.59 -15.36 -9.84
CA MET A 159 -0.22 -15.05 -9.43
C MET A 159 0.64 -16.33 -9.36
N PRO A 160 1.68 -16.48 -10.21
CA PRO A 160 2.46 -17.73 -10.31
C PRO A 160 3.56 -17.81 -9.24
N TRP A 161 3.25 -17.54 -8.00
CA TRP A 161 4.22 -17.52 -6.90
C TRP A 161 4.98 -18.84 -6.75
N ARG A 162 4.36 -19.98 -7.13
CA ARG A 162 5.03 -21.30 -7.14
C ARG A 162 6.19 -21.37 -8.12
N VAL A 163 6.19 -20.56 -9.17
CA VAL A 163 7.32 -20.41 -10.10
C VAL A 163 8.37 -19.49 -9.48
N TYR A 164 7.94 -18.33 -9.00
CA TYR A 164 8.86 -17.31 -8.45
C TYR A 164 9.53 -17.73 -7.13
N ARG A 165 8.91 -18.64 -6.37
CA ARG A 165 9.57 -19.23 -5.18
C ARG A 165 10.88 -19.97 -5.48
N ASN A 166 11.17 -20.28 -6.74
CA ASN A 166 12.40 -20.93 -7.16
C ASN A 166 13.54 -19.94 -7.51
N LEU A 167 13.25 -18.64 -7.53
CA LEU A 167 14.30 -17.62 -7.65
C LEU A 167 15.26 -17.73 -6.46
N SER A 168 16.54 -17.39 -6.69
CA SER A 168 17.52 -17.30 -5.60
C SER A 168 17.12 -16.24 -4.57
N ASP A 169 17.66 -16.32 -3.36
CA ASP A 169 17.43 -15.26 -2.35
C ASP A 169 17.99 -13.92 -2.83
N ASP A 170 19.13 -13.94 -3.52
CA ASP A 170 19.74 -12.73 -4.07
C ASP A 170 18.84 -12.09 -5.15
N ASP A 171 18.19 -12.89 -5.99
CA ASP A 171 17.23 -12.38 -6.97
C ASP A 171 15.97 -11.81 -6.29
N LEU A 172 15.43 -12.46 -5.26
CA LEU A 172 14.28 -11.93 -4.53
C LEU A 172 14.61 -10.63 -3.78
N LYS A 173 15.81 -10.55 -3.17
CA LYS A 173 16.32 -9.32 -2.55
C LYS A 173 16.52 -8.22 -3.59
N ALA A 174 17.04 -8.57 -4.77
CA ALA A 174 17.21 -7.61 -5.87
C ALA A 174 15.86 -7.10 -6.39
N VAL A 175 14.86 -7.98 -6.57
CA VAL A 175 13.48 -7.59 -6.91
C VAL A 175 12.94 -6.61 -5.89
N PHE A 176 13.04 -6.91 -4.59
CA PHE A 176 12.55 -6.00 -3.56
C PHE A 176 13.27 -4.66 -3.58
N ALA A 177 14.60 -4.64 -3.73
CA ALA A 177 15.37 -3.41 -3.85
C ALA A 177 14.89 -2.54 -5.03
N TYR A 178 14.64 -3.14 -6.19
CA TYR A 178 14.06 -2.42 -7.34
C TYR A 178 12.68 -1.87 -7.03
N LEU A 179 11.78 -2.68 -6.46
CA LEU A 179 10.43 -2.24 -6.08
C LEU A 179 10.45 -1.09 -5.06
N ARG A 180 11.49 -1.01 -4.22
CA ARG A 180 11.72 0.10 -3.30
C ARG A 180 12.33 1.35 -3.94
N SER A 181 12.93 1.21 -5.12
CA SER A 181 13.61 2.30 -5.83
C SER A 181 12.73 3.06 -6.82
N ILE A 182 11.58 2.48 -7.20
CA ILE A 182 10.66 3.12 -8.15
C ILE A 182 9.78 4.19 -7.48
N PRO A 183 9.19 5.14 -8.25
CA PRO A 183 8.29 6.14 -7.71
C PRO A 183 7.09 5.52 -6.99
N PRO A 184 6.73 6.02 -5.79
CA PRO A 184 5.51 5.58 -5.11
C PRO A 184 4.26 6.04 -5.87
N ILE A 185 3.28 5.15 -6.00
CA ILE A 185 1.98 5.45 -6.61
C ILE A 185 0.90 5.09 -5.59
N LYS A 186 0.16 6.10 -5.12
CA LYS A 186 -0.98 5.88 -4.24
C LYS A 186 -2.09 5.18 -5.02
N ASN A 187 -2.41 3.95 -4.64
CA ASN A 187 -3.50 3.17 -5.22
C ASN A 187 -3.84 2.02 -4.27
N THR A 188 -5.11 1.89 -3.90
CA THR A 188 -5.60 0.85 -2.99
C THR A 188 -6.46 -0.15 -3.77
N PRO A 189 -5.88 -1.19 -4.40
CA PRO A 189 -6.67 -2.20 -5.10
C PRO A 189 -7.71 -2.85 -4.20
N PRO A 190 -8.90 -3.19 -4.73
CA PRO A 190 -9.94 -3.86 -3.96
C PRO A 190 -9.43 -5.13 -3.27
N SER A 191 -10.10 -5.50 -2.19
CA SER A 191 -9.85 -6.78 -1.54
C SER A 191 -10.35 -7.93 -2.41
N TYR A 192 -9.74 -9.11 -2.23
CA TYR A 192 -10.23 -10.35 -2.82
C TYR A 192 -11.70 -10.58 -2.46
N GLN A 193 -12.47 -11.03 -3.43
CA GLN A 193 -13.88 -11.39 -3.28
C GLN A 193 -14.03 -12.91 -3.43
N ALA A 194 -14.49 -13.56 -2.36
CA ALA A 194 -14.77 -15.00 -2.38
C ALA A 194 -15.93 -15.32 -3.36
N PRO A 195 -16.01 -16.56 -3.87
CA PRO A 195 -17.17 -17.01 -4.61
C PRO A 195 -18.46 -16.80 -3.79
N ALA A 196 -19.58 -16.52 -4.47
CA ALA A 196 -20.87 -16.57 -3.79
C ALA A 196 -21.07 -17.96 -3.15
N ALA A 197 -21.63 -18.01 -1.96
CA ALA A 197 -22.03 -19.29 -1.38
C ALA A 197 -23.02 -19.99 -2.32
N PRO A 198 -22.92 -21.32 -2.49
CA PRO A 198 -23.84 -22.10 -3.33
C PRO A 198 -25.27 -22.03 -2.83
#